data_d6ee700489120592b71be1015c5f81e3
#
_entry.id   d6ee700489120592b71be1015c5f81e3
#
_cell.length_a   1.000
_cell.length_b   1.000
_cell.length_c   1.000
_cell.angle_alpha   90.00
_cell.angle_beta   90.00
_cell.angle_gamma   90.00
#
_symmetry.space_group_name_H-M   'P 1'
#
loop_
_entity.id
_entity.type
_entity.pdbx_description
1 polymer ?
#
loop_
_entity_poly.entity_id
_entity_poly.type
_entity_poly.pdbx_seq_one_letter_code
_entity_poly.pdbx_strand_id
1 'polypeptide(L)'
;MFTVGIVGYGVVGQRRHKTLRQFENFKVIAVSDKTFSENTAPKNLKWYSDFKDLILNEKIDVLLVCLPNKFAVEATLLGLKNDMHVFCEKPPARSVAELIPIHEFMKTSNRKLMYGFNHRFHASVMEAKLLIDSKKLGSIVNLKGTYGKSKMISFNQTDWRTDRDQSGGGILLDQGIHMLDLMRYFAGDFTKVFSVIKNNFWNFDVEDNAYVLMETADQVVAQLHSSATQWRHVFNLEITLQKGSVILGGLLTSSKSSGSETLKIISSDPDTDQGHPQETINTFEEDISWYEEMACFTSAIENSDNIENGSIEEAMKIMELIEKIYQSDPEWQAKYY
;
A
#
# COMPACT_ATOMS: atom_id res chain seq x y z
N MET A 1 20.96 17.90 5.28
CA MET A 1 19.62 18.30 4.77
C MET A 1 19.51 17.74 3.37
N PHE A 2 18.52 16.87 3.14
CA PHE A 2 18.28 16.25 1.83
C PHE A 2 17.38 17.16 0.97
N THR A 3 17.77 17.38 -0.26
CA THR A 3 16.94 18.05 -1.26
C THR A 3 15.97 17.05 -1.87
N VAL A 4 14.68 17.44 -2.01
CA VAL A 4 13.61 16.54 -2.43
C VAL A 4 12.91 17.06 -3.67
N GLY A 5 12.71 16.14 -4.64
CA GLY A 5 11.79 16.32 -5.75
C GLY A 5 10.54 15.45 -5.57
N ILE A 6 9.37 15.97 -5.95
CA ILE A 6 8.12 15.21 -5.93
C ILE A 6 7.55 15.16 -7.34
N VAL A 7 7.40 13.97 -7.90
CA VAL A 7 6.80 13.76 -9.21
C VAL A 7 5.38 13.19 -9.06
N GLY A 8 4.39 13.88 -9.67
CA GLY A 8 2.97 13.67 -9.42
C GLY A 8 2.47 14.48 -8.22
N TYR A 9 2.24 15.78 -8.42
CA TYR A 9 1.86 16.70 -7.34
C TYR A 9 0.33 16.86 -7.18
N GLY A 10 -0.39 15.76 -7.38
CA GLY A 10 -1.81 15.62 -7.07
C GLY A 10 -2.07 15.50 -5.57
N VAL A 11 -3.23 14.91 -5.19
CA VAL A 11 -3.65 14.77 -3.79
C VAL A 11 -2.59 14.05 -2.93
N VAL A 12 -2.01 12.96 -3.45
CA VAL A 12 -1.00 12.16 -2.72
C VAL A 12 0.32 12.93 -2.62
N GLY A 13 0.82 13.50 -3.72
CA GLY A 13 2.07 14.26 -3.69
C GLY A 13 2.02 15.48 -2.77
N GLN A 14 0.89 16.20 -2.74
CA GLN A 14 0.68 17.30 -1.80
C GLN A 14 0.63 16.80 -0.34
N ARG A 15 0.04 15.65 -0.09
CA ARG A 15 0.02 15.05 1.24
C ARG A 15 1.44 14.65 1.67
N ARG A 16 2.23 14.02 0.81
CA ARG A 16 3.66 13.71 1.07
C ARG A 16 4.45 14.98 1.37
N HIS A 17 4.24 16.03 0.59
CA HIS A 17 4.88 17.32 0.86
C HIS A 17 4.52 17.85 2.26
N LYS A 18 3.23 17.78 2.64
CA LYS A 18 2.79 18.18 3.99
C LYS A 18 3.45 17.35 5.08
N THR A 19 3.57 16.04 4.89
CA THR A 19 4.25 15.14 5.83
C THR A 19 5.73 15.50 5.96
N LEU A 20 6.44 15.74 4.85
CA LEU A 20 7.86 16.11 4.86
C LEU A 20 8.16 17.40 5.63
N ARG A 21 7.21 18.32 5.73
CA ARG A 21 7.39 19.55 6.54
C ARG A 21 7.54 19.29 8.04
N GLN A 22 7.25 18.08 8.51
CA GLN A 22 7.43 17.68 9.90
C GLN A 22 8.86 17.19 10.18
N PHE A 23 9.72 17.09 9.14
CA PHE A 23 11.09 16.64 9.21
C PHE A 23 12.04 17.79 8.89
N GLU A 24 12.94 18.12 9.81
CA GLU A 24 13.90 19.23 9.63
C GLU A 24 14.99 18.93 8.59
N ASN A 25 15.23 17.66 8.30
CA ASN A 25 16.29 17.19 7.39
C ASN A 25 15.87 17.13 5.92
N PHE A 26 14.62 17.43 5.56
CA PHE A 26 14.14 17.46 4.17
C PHE A 26 13.76 18.87 3.71
N LYS A 27 14.11 19.18 2.47
CA LYS A 27 13.71 20.40 1.79
C LYS A 27 13.17 20.08 0.40
N VAL A 28 11.87 20.22 0.18
CA VAL A 28 11.28 20.09 -1.16
C VAL A 28 11.69 21.33 -1.97
N ILE A 29 12.37 21.11 -3.09
CA ILE A 29 12.90 22.15 -3.96
C ILE A 29 12.20 22.21 -5.32
N ALA A 30 11.68 21.08 -5.81
CA ALA A 30 11.01 20.99 -7.09
C ALA A 30 9.84 19.99 -7.06
N VAL A 31 8.83 20.26 -7.89
CA VAL A 31 7.65 19.40 -8.05
C VAL A 31 7.27 19.27 -9.53
N SER A 32 6.67 18.15 -9.93
CA SER A 32 6.12 18.03 -11.28
C SER A 32 4.69 17.49 -11.28
N ASP A 33 3.89 18.01 -12.19
CA ASP A 33 2.56 17.49 -12.52
C ASP A 33 2.18 17.90 -13.95
N LYS A 34 1.58 16.98 -14.71
CA LYS A 34 1.17 17.25 -16.10
C LYS A 34 0.14 18.38 -16.23
N THR A 35 -0.55 18.72 -15.14
CA THR A 35 -1.55 19.82 -15.10
C THR A 35 -0.94 21.19 -14.81
N PHE A 36 0.37 21.27 -14.58
CA PHE A 36 1.03 22.52 -14.26
C PHE A 36 1.16 23.44 -15.48
N SER A 37 0.87 24.70 -15.22
CA SER A 37 1.05 25.86 -16.08
C SER A 37 1.39 27.07 -15.19
N GLU A 38 1.69 28.21 -15.76
CA GLU A 38 1.96 29.45 -15.00
C GLU A 38 0.83 29.82 -14.03
N ASN A 39 -0.42 29.41 -14.34
CA ASN A 39 -1.60 29.72 -13.52
C ASN A 39 -1.92 28.66 -12.46
N THR A 40 -1.44 27.42 -12.62
CA THR A 40 -1.82 26.27 -11.77
C THR A 40 -0.68 25.75 -10.91
N ALA A 41 0.56 26.08 -11.26
CA ALA A 41 1.74 25.61 -10.54
C ALA A 41 1.94 26.35 -9.20
N PRO A 42 2.57 25.73 -8.20
CA PRO A 42 2.86 26.36 -6.93
C PRO A 42 3.89 27.49 -7.09
N LYS A 43 3.55 28.68 -6.57
CA LYS A 43 4.39 29.89 -6.75
C LYS A 43 5.75 29.86 -6.04
N ASN A 44 5.89 29.04 -5.01
CA ASN A 44 7.07 29.01 -4.12
C ASN A 44 7.98 27.80 -4.34
N LEU A 45 7.74 27.04 -5.41
CA LEU A 45 8.53 25.85 -5.76
C LEU A 45 8.89 25.91 -7.23
N LYS A 46 10.04 25.39 -7.57
CA LYS A 46 10.36 25.11 -8.97
C LYS A 46 9.42 24.02 -9.47
N TRP A 47 8.90 24.17 -10.68
CA TRP A 47 7.91 23.23 -11.19
C TRP A 47 8.19 22.82 -12.64
N TYR A 48 7.72 21.64 -12.99
CA TYR A 48 7.85 21.02 -14.29
C TYR A 48 6.52 20.39 -14.71
N SER A 49 6.19 20.42 -15.99
CA SER A 49 5.04 19.68 -16.53
C SER A 49 5.37 18.22 -16.82
N ASP A 50 6.65 17.90 -17.08
CA ASP A 50 7.14 16.54 -17.26
C ASP A 50 8.03 16.14 -16.07
N PHE A 51 7.81 14.94 -15.54
CA PHE A 51 8.59 14.41 -14.42
C PHE A 51 10.05 14.13 -14.82
N LYS A 52 10.30 13.80 -16.08
CA LYS A 52 11.65 13.56 -16.60
C LYS A 52 12.50 14.82 -16.54
N ASP A 53 11.91 15.94 -16.91
CA ASP A 53 12.60 17.22 -16.85
C ASP A 53 13.00 17.58 -15.42
N LEU A 54 12.14 17.31 -14.44
CA LEU A 54 12.50 17.49 -13.03
C LEU A 54 13.68 16.60 -12.64
N ILE A 55 13.62 15.30 -12.95
CA ILE A 55 14.66 14.33 -12.55
C ILE A 55 16.00 14.65 -13.22
N LEU A 56 16.00 15.08 -14.47
CA LEU A 56 17.21 15.30 -15.25
C LEU A 56 17.84 16.68 -15.03
N ASN A 57 17.08 17.69 -14.63
CA ASN A 57 17.55 19.07 -14.51
C ASN A 57 17.75 19.53 -13.07
N GLU A 58 17.24 18.80 -12.07
CA GLU A 58 17.38 19.17 -10.67
C GLU A 58 18.41 18.29 -9.96
N LYS A 59 19.23 18.91 -9.12
CA LYS A 59 20.11 18.18 -8.22
C LYS A 59 19.37 17.89 -6.92
N ILE A 60 18.79 16.70 -6.82
CA ILE A 60 18.03 16.24 -5.68
C ILE A 60 18.61 14.93 -5.10
N ASP A 61 18.51 14.80 -3.79
CA ASP A 61 18.98 13.61 -3.06
C ASP A 61 17.91 12.53 -2.96
N VAL A 62 16.63 12.96 -2.90
CA VAL A 62 15.46 12.09 -2.67
C VAL A 62 14.35 12.42 -3.66
N LEU A 63 13.86 11.41 -4.35
CA LEU A 63 12.70 11.49 -5.25
C LEU A 63 11.49 10.82 -4.61
N LEU A 64 10.37 11.54 -4.49
CA LEU A 64 9.06 10.96 -4.17
C LEU A 64 8.26 10.78 -5.45
N VAL A 65 7.89 9.53 -5.76
CA VAL A 65 7.11 9.16 -6.95
C VAL A 65 5.66 8.94 -6.53
N CYS A 66 4.77 9.88 -6.95
CA CYS A 66 3.33 9.89 -6.67
C CYS A 66 2.51 9.91 -7.97
N LEU A 67 3.04 9.32 -9.03
CA LEU A 67 2.47 9.28 -10.36
C LEU A 67 1.40 8.18 -10.51
N PRO A 68 0.56 8.23 -11.55
CA PRO A 68 -0.21 7.07 -11.97
C PRO A 68 0.69 5.85 -12.26
N ASN A 69 0.18 4.65 -12.01
CA ASN A 69 0.94 3.39 -12.04
C ASN A 69 1.77 3.20 -13.32
N LYS A 70 1.21 3.59 -14.48
CA LYS A 70 1.88 3.54 -15.79
C LYS A 70 3.25 4.23 -15.82
N PHE A 71 3.42 5.29 -15.05
CA PHE A 71 4.64 6.11 -15.07
C PHE A 71 5.54 5.89 -13.85
N ALA A 72 5.03 5.19 -12.83
CA ALA A 72 5.72 5.03 -11.55
C ALA A 72 7.05 4.28 -11.70
N VAL A 73 7.07 3.20 -12.47
CA VAL A 73 8.26 2.38 -12.71
C VAL A 73 9.34 3.16 -13.45
N GLU A 74 8.98 3.87 -14.53
CA GLU A 74 9.91 4.68 -15.31
C GLU A 74 10.54 5.78 -14.44
N ALA A 75 9.73 6.50 -13.67
CA ALA A 75 10.21 7.57 -12.79
C ALA A 75 11.11 7.02 -11.67
N THR A 76 10.74 5.89 -11.07
CA THR A 76 11.52 5.21 -10.03
C THR A 76 12.90 4.81 -10.56
N LEU A 77 12.93 4.11 -11.69
CA LEU A 77 14.19 3.65 -12.29
C LEU A 77 15.06 4.83 -12.76
N LEU A 78 14.46 5.88 -13.31
CA LEU A 78 15.17 7.09 -13.72
C LEU A 78 15.78 7.81 -12.52
N GLY A 79 15.05 7.96 -11.42
CA GLY A 79 15.57 8.54 -10.18
C GLY A 79 16.74 7.75 -9.61
N LEU A 80 16.60 6.43 -9.50
CA LEU A 80 17.70 5.55 -9.03
C LEU A 80 18.95 5.64 -9.92
N LYS A 81 18.78 5.67 -11.24
CA LYS A 81 19.90 5.83 -12.20
C LYS A 81 20.58 7.20 -12.12
N ASN A 82 19.87 8.21 -11.63
CA ASN A 82 20.43 9.54 -11.36
C ASN A 82 20.88 9.71 -9.90
N ASP A 83 21.20 8.60 -9.24
CA ASP A 83 21.84 8.57 -7.92
C ASP A 83 20.96 9.15 -6.79
N MET A 84 19.64 9.02 -6.91
CA MET A 84 18.67 9.48 -5.91
C MET A 84 18.20 8.31 -5.03
N HIS A 85 17.92 8.56 -3.75
CA HIS A 85 17.05 7.70 -2.97
C HIS A 85 15.63 7.86 -3.44
N VAL A 86 14.84 6.79 -3.51
CA VAL A 86 13.48 6.86 -4.06
C VAL A 86 12.45 6.32 -3.07
N PHE A 87 11.42 7.10 -2.84
CA PHE A 87 10.18 6.64 -2.22
C PHE A 87 9.09 6.61 -3.30
N CYS A 88 8.52 5.45 -3.56
CA CYS A 88 7.48 5.27 -4.58
C CYS A 88 6.14 4.88 -3.95
N GLU A 89 5.07 5.58 -4.32
CA GLU A 89 3.71 5.21 -3.89
C GLU A 89 3.30 3.83 -4.42
N LYS A 90 2.40 3.21 -3.69
CA LYS A 90 1.76 1.96 -4.14
C LYS A 90 0.67 2.24 -5.22
N PRO A 91 0.34 1.27 -6.06
CA PRO A 91 1.02 -0.02 -6.26
C PRO A 91 2.40 0.17 -6.88
N PRO A 92 3.34 -0.76 -6.63
CA PRO A 92 4.71 -0.64 -7.12
C PRO A 92 4.84 -0.57 -8.64
N ALA A 93 3.93 -1.24 -9.34
CA ALA A 93 3.86 -1.34 -10.80
C ALA A 93 2.47 -1.83 -11.23
N ARG A 94 2.26 -1.98 -12.55
CA ARG A 94 1.06 -2.63 -13.11
C ARG A 94 1.20 -4.16 -13.21
N SER A 95 2.43 -4.66 -13.26
CA SER A 95 2.75 -6.10 -13.32
C SER A 95 4.10 -6.41 -12.69
N VAL A 96 4.35 -7.68 -12.39
CA VAL A 96 5.66 -8.17 -11.90
C VAL A 96 6.76 -7.89 -12.93
N ALA A 97 6.48 -8.10 -14.21
CA ALA A 97 7.45 -7.89 -15.28
C ALA A 97 8.01 -6.45 -15.31
N GLU A 98 7.19 -5.46 -14.98
CA GLU A 98 7.64 -4.07 -14.90
C GLU A 98 8.61 -3.80 -13.73
N LEU A 99 8.56 -4.58 -12.65
CA LEU A 99 9.47 -4.43 -11.52
C LEU A 99 10.84 -5.06 -11.73
N ILE A 100 10.97 -6.03 -12.65
CA ILE A 100 12.22 -6.76 -12.88
C ILE A 100 13.42 -5.81 -13.11
N PRO A 101 13.34 -4.77 -13.97
CA PRO A 101 14.46 -3.86 -14.18
C PRO A 101 14.88 -3.08 -12.92
N ILE A 102 13.92 -2.73 -12.04
CA ILE A 102 14.21 -2.07 -10.78
C ILE A 102 14.88 -3.05 -9.82
N HIS A 103 14.34 -4.27 -9.70
CA HIS A 103 14.91 -5.31 -8.84
C HIS A 103 16.35 -5.63 -9.23
N GLU A 104 16.64 -5.79 -10.54
CA GLU A 104 18.00 -6.02 -11.01
C GLU A 104 18.93 -4.82 -10.72
N PHE A 105 18.46 -3.59 -10.91
CA PHE A 105 19.25 -2.40 -10.60
C PHE A 105 19.59 -2.31 -9.10
N MET A 106 18.63 -2.63 -8.23
CA MET A 106 18.82 -2.54 -6.77
C MET A 106 19.84 -3.54 -6.22
N LYS A 107 20.12 -4.66 -6.90
CA LYS A 107 21.16 -5.63 -6.48
C LYS A 107 22.56 -5.01 -6.36
N THR A 108 22.83 -3.96 -7.10
CA THR A 108 24.15 -3.29 -7.14
C THR A 108 24.09 -1.85 -6.69
N SER A 109 22.91 -1.32 -6.40
CA SER A 109 22.71 0.07 -5.99
C SER A 109 22.89 0.24 -4.48
N ASN A 110 23.56 1.32 -4.08
CA ASN A 110 23.63 1.75 -2.69
C ASN A 110 22.50 2.71 -2.31
N ARG A 111 21.61 3.05 -3.26
CA ARG A 111 20.47 3.92 -2.99
C ARG A 111 19.36 3.16 -2.32
N LYS A 112 18.59 3.85 -1.51
CA LYS A 112 17.42 3.29 -0.83
C LYS A 112 16.20 3.44 -1.72
N LEU A 113 15.41 2.36 -1.84
CA LEU A 113 14.11 2.35 -2.48
C LEU A 113 13.10 1.80 -1.49
N MET A 114 12.04 2.57 -1.20
CA MET A 114 10.93 2.15 -0.36
C MET A 114 9.61 2.39 -1.10
N TYR A 115 8.70 1.42 -1.01
CA TYR A 115 7.35 1.52 -1.53
C TYR A 115 6.35 1.85 -0.43
N GLY A 116 5.36 2.68 -0.75
CA GLY A 116 4.40 3.26 0.19
C GLY A 116 3.31 2.30 0.65
N PHE A 117 3.62 1.40 1.57
CA PHE A 117 2.66 0.52 2.24
C PHE A 117 2.29 1.07 3.62
N ASN A 118 1.78 2.30 3.65
CA ASN A 118 1.49 3.04 4.89
C ASN A 118 0.55 2.30 5.86
N HIS A 119 -0.24 1.32 5.40
CA HIS A 119 -1.13 0.59 6.30
C HIS A 119 -0.38 -0.21 7.38
N ARG A 120 0.86 -0.61 7.14
CA ARG A 120 1.73 -1.23 8.17
C ARG A 120 2.05 -0.29 9.33
N PHE A 121 1.97 1.02 9.10
CA PHE A 121 2.34 2.08 10.05
C PHE A 121 1.15 2.72 10.76
N HIS A 122 -0.06 2.20 10.59
CA HIS A 122 -1.18 2.58 11.44
C HIS A 122 -0.97 2.08 12.86
N ALA A 123 -1.32 2.89 13.86
CA ALA A 123 -1.08 2.58 15.27
C ALA A 123 -1.72 1.25 15.68
N SER A 124 -2.93 0.97 15.22
CA SER A 124 -3.63 -0.29 15.45
C SER A 124 -2.88 -1.50 14.87
N VAL A 125 -2.29 -1.34 13.68
CA VAL A 125 -1.53 -2.41 12.99
C VAL A 125 -0.20 -2.68 13.69
N MET A 126 0.52 -1.63 14.07
CA MET A 126 1.79 -1.77 14.82
C MET A 126 1.57 -2.46 16.17
N GLU A 127 0.53 -2.06 16.93
CA GLU A 127 0.20 -2.70 18.21
C GLU A 127 -0.22 -4.18 18.01
N ALA A 128 -1.04 -4.45 16.98
CA ALA A 128 -1.42 -5.83 16.63
C ALA A 128 -0.19 -6.70 16.29
N LYS A 129 0.78 -6.14 15.54
CA LYS A 129 2.00 -6.85 15.19
C LYS A 129 2.83 -7.22 16.41
N LEU A 130 3.03 -6.28 17.32
CA LEU A 130 3.73 -6.54 18.57
C LEU A 130 3.05 -7.64 19.40
N LEU A 131 1.71 -7.62 19.48
CA LEU A 131 0.95 -8.63 20.21
C LEU A 131 1.09 -10.02 19.55
N ILE A 132 0.94 -10.12 18.25
CA ILE A 132 1.05 -11.38 17.50
C ILE A 132 2.47 -11.95 17.59
N ASP A 133 3.48 -11.11 17.43
CA ASP A 133 4.90 -11.53 17.52
C ASP A 133 5.27 -11.98 18.92
N SER A 134 4.63 -11.45 19.96
CA SER A 134 4.84 -11.88 21.35
C SER A 134 4.41 -13.33 21.62
N LYS A 135 3.64 -13.95 20.71
CA LYS A 135 3.06 -15.29 20.81
C LYS A 135 2.17 -15.54 22.04
N LYS A 136 1.76 -14.49 22.76
CA LYS A 136 0.91 -14.62 23.97
C LYS A 136 -0.44 -15.30 23.65
N LEU A 137 -1.00 -15.04 22.47
CA LEU A 137 -2.23 -15.66 22.00
C LEU A 137 -1.99 -16.90 21.12
N GLY A 138 -0.76 -17.41 21.08
CA GLY A 138 -0.37 -18.55 20.25
C GLY A 138 -0.13 -18.17 18.78
N SER A 139 -0.16 -19.18 17.91
CA SER A 139 0.05 -19.02 16.46
C SER A 139 -1.23 -18.59 15.75
N ILE A 140 -1.10 -17.95 14.58
CA ILE A 140 -2.22 -17.61 13.72
C ILE A 140 -2.85 -18.89 13.18
N VAL A 141 -4.18 -18.94 13.16
CA VAL A 141 -4.99 -20.04 12.62
C VAL A 141 -5.58 -19.64 11.27
N ASN A 142 -6.19 -18.47 11.19
CA ASN A 142 -6.75 -17.94 9.94
C ASN A 142 -6.85 -16.41 9.96
N LEU A 143 -7.06 -15.83 8.76
CA LEU A 143 -7.31 -14.41 8.57
C LEU A 143 -8.56 -14.20 7.70
N LYS A 144 -9.34 -13.18 8.02
CA LYS A 144 -10.48 -12.76 7.23
C LYS A 144 -10.48 -11.23 7.05
N GLY A 145 -10.34 -10.78 5.79
CA GLY A 145 -10.26 -9.36 5.46
C GLY A 145 -11.37 -8.90 4.52
N THR A 146 -11.91 -7.72 4.80
CA THR A 146 -12.76 -6.99 3.87
C THR A 146 -12.22 -5.56 3.75
N TYR A 147 -11.91 -5.16 2.52
CA TYR A 147 -11.56 -3.79 2.23
C TYR A 147 -12.38 -3.28 1.07
N GLY A 148 -13.29 -2.36 1.36
CA GLY A 148 -14.26 -1.93 0.38
C GLY A 148 -14.65 -0.46 0.48
N LYS A 149 -14.99 0.07 -0.69
CA LYS A 149 -15.56 1.41 -0.86
C LYS A 149 -16.72 1.36 -1.86
N SER A 150 -17.49 2.44 -1.91
CA SER A 150 -18.68 2.50 -2.78
C SER A 150 -18.34 2.80 -4.25
N LYS A 151 -17.09 3.18 -4.55
CA LYS A 151 -16.67 3.58 -5.90
C LYS A 151 -15.14 3.56 -6.01
N MET A 152 -14.61 3.21 -7.17
CA MET A 152 -13.16 3.24 -7.40
C MET A 152 -12.59 4.65 -7.48
N ILE A 153 -13.35 5.57 -8.09
CA ILE A 153 -12.94 6.97 -8.26
C ILE A 153 -13.57 7.81 -7.15
N SER A 154 -12.75 8.53 -6.41
CA SER A 154 -13.19 9.55 -5.47
C SER A 154 -12.51 10.89 -5.82
N PHE A 155 -13.12 12.02 -5.43
CA PHE A 155 -12.53 13.34 -5.51
C PHE A 155 -12.38 13.94 -6.92
N ASN A 156 -13.30 13.72 -7.86
CA ASN A 156 -13.26 14.27 -9.23
C ASN A 156 -11.92 14.04 -9.96
N GLN A 157 -11.24 12.94 -9.67
CA GLN A 157 -9.99 12.58 -10.32
C GLN A 157 -10.23 12.02 -11.72
N THR A 158 -9.21 12.09 -12.56
CA THR A 158 -9.20 11.49 -13.89
C THR A 158 -9.43 9.98 -13.82
N ASP A 159 -10.05 9.43 -14.84
CA ASP A 159 -10.49 8.01 -14.91
C ASP A 159 -9.33 7.01 -15.08
N TRP A 160 -8.07 7.42 -14.89
CA TRP A 160 -6.92 6.54 -15.10
C TRP A 160 -6.96 5.25 -14.25
N ARG A 161 -7.62 5.28 -13.07
CA ARG A 161 -7.76 4.10 -12.21
C ARG A 161 -8.74 3.08 -12.74
N THR A 162 -9.60 3.45 -13.68
CA THR A 162 -10.59 2.58 -14.33
C THR A 162 -10.20 2.17 -15.72
N ASP A 163 -9.05 2.65 -16.20
CA ASP A 163 -8.39 2.28 -17.45
C ASP A 163 -7.25 1.29 -17.12
N ARG A 164 -7.36 0.07 -17.61
CA ARG A 164 -6.39 -1.00 -17.34
C ARG A 164 -4.99 -0.69 -17.83
N ASP A 165 -4.84 -0.01 -18.97
CA ASP A 165 -3.53 0.38 -19.50
C ASP A 165 -2.81 1.38 -18.57
N GLN A 166 -3.57 2.23 -17.87
CA GLN A 166 -3.02 3.20 -16.95
C GLN A 166 -2.77 2.64 -15.55
N SER A 167 -3.71 1.82 -15.07
CA SER A 167 -3.73 1.34 -13.68
C SER A 167 -3.13 -0.05 -13.50
N GLY A 168 -3.23 -0.94 -14.50
CA GLY A 168 -2.85 -2.35 -14.41
C GLY A 168 -3.94 -3.26 -13.81
N GLY A 169 -4.88 -2.72 -13.04
CA GLY A 169 -5.96 -3.43 -12.38
C GLY A 169 -6.91 -2.49 -11.66
N GLY A 170 -7.95 -3.03 -11.07
CA GLY A 170 -9.01 -2.28 -10.41
C GLY A 170 -8.89 -2.23 -8.89
N ILE A 171 -10.00 -2.59 -8.23
CA ILE A 171 -10.11 -2.45 -6.75
C ILE A 171 -9.13 -3.35 -6.00
N LEU A 172 -8.78 -4.51 -6.55
CA LEU A 172 -7.80 -5.41 -5.94
C LEU A 172 -6.41 -4.75 -5.92
N LEU A 173 -5.96 -4.20 -7.05
CA LEU A 173 -4.66 -3.57 -7.17
C LEU A 173 -4.61 -2.18 -6.50
N ASP A 174 -5.71 -1.40 -6.55
CA ASP A 174 -5.75 -0.04 -5.94
C ASP A 174 -5.86 -0.08 -4.41
N GLN A 175 -6.75 -0.91 -3.85
CA GLN A 175 -6.99 -1.00 -2.40
C GLN A 175 -6.72 -2.37 -1.81
N GLY A 176 -7.11 -3.42 -2.49
CA GLY A 176 -6.90 -4.79 -2.03
C GLY A 176 -5.45 -5.11 -1.75
N ILE A 177 -4.52 -4.49 -2.49
CA ILE A 177 -3.08 -4.61 -2.27
C ILE A 177 -2.67 -4.32 -0.81
N HIS A 178 -3.26 -3.32 -0.17
CA HIS A 178 -2.96 -3.01 1.23
C HIS A 178 -3.42 -4.13 2.18
N MET A 179 -4.60 -4.71 1.93
CA MET A 179 -5.09 -5.81 2.76
C MET A 179 -4.26 -7.09 2.55
N LEU A 180 -3.90 -7.38 1.29
CA LEU A 180 -3.00 -8.49 0.97
C LEU A 180 -1.62 -8.30 1.59
N ASP A 181 -1.10 -7.08 1.56
CA ASP A 181 0.17 -6.72 2.18
C ASP A 181 0.12 -6.96 3.70
N LEU A 182 -0.94 -6.52 4.38
CA LEU A 182 -1.12 -6.79 5.80
C LEU A 182 -1.28 -8.29 6.10
N MET A 183 -2.04 -9.03 5.29
CA MET A 183 -2.18 -10.48 5.46
C MET A 183 -0.83 -11.18 5.34
N ARG A 184 0.01 -10.79 4.35
CA ARG A 184 1.38 -11.31 4.23
C ARG A 184 2.27 -10.86 5.40
N TYR A 185 2.13 -9.63 5.85
CA TYR A 185 2.90 -9.05 6.97
C TYR A 185 2.68 -9.83 8.27
N PHE A 186 1.46 -10.35 8.50
CA PHE A 186 1.13 -11.15 9.67
C PHE A 186 1.41 -12.65 9.50
N ALA A 187 1.04 -13.23 8.37
CA ALA A 187 1.00 -14.68 8.18
C ALA A 187 2.09 -15.24 7.24
N GLY A 188 2.86 -14.38 6.57
CA GLY A 188 3.85 -14.81 5.57
C GLY A 188 3.26 -15.02 4.18
N ASP A 189 4.03 -15.67 3.31
CA ASP A 189 3.69 -15.80 1.89
C ASP A 189 2.63 -16.90 1.64
N PHE A 190 1.67 -16.60 0.73
CA PHE A 190 0.62 -17.53 0.33
C PHE A 190 1.07 -18.37 -0.88
N THR A 191 0.93 -19.69 -0.76
CA THR A 191 1.36 -20.67 -1.78
C THR A 191 0.20 -21.15 -2.64
N LYS A 192 -1.01 -21.28 -2.07
CA LYS A 192 -2.23 -21.65 -2.79
C LYS A 192 -3.18 -20.47 -2.86
N VAL A 193 -3.81 -20.28 -4.00
CA VAL A 193 -4.73 -19.16 -4.26
C VAL A 193 -5.90 -19.65 -5.09
N PHE A 194 -7.10 -19.24 -4.70
CA PHE A 194 -8.36 -19.39 -5.44
C PHE A 194 -9.07 -18.05 -5.44
N SER A 195 -9.59 -17.64 -6.58
CA SER A 195 -10.29 -16.36 -6.67
C SER A 195 -11.53 -16.41 -7.56
N VAL A 196 -12.41 -15.42 -7.34
CA VAL A 196 -13.49 -15.04 -8.23
C VAL A 196 -13.40 -13.54 -8.44
N ILE A 197 -13.06 -13.13 -9.66
CA ILE A 197 -12.87 -11.72 -10.05
C ILE A 197 -14.07 -11.27 -10.87
N LYS A 198 -14.66 -10.14 -10.51
CA LYS A 198 -15.84 -9.63 -11.21
C LYS A 198 -15.71 -8.16 -11.58
N ASN A 199 -16.34 -7.81 -12.69
CA ASN A 199 -16.55 -6.47 -13.21
C ASN A 199 -17.98 -6.41 -13.77
N ASN A 200 -18.96 -6.51 -12.89
CA ASN A 200 -20.36 -6.67 -13.28
C ASN A 200 -21.29 -5.55 -12.75
N PHE A 201 -20.74 -4.58 -12.08
CA PHE A 201 -21.53 -3.45 -11.54
C PHE A 201 -21.14 -2.12 -12.22
N TRP A 202 -19.86 -1.71 -12.13
CA TRP A 202 -19.42 -0.42 -12.67
C TRP A 202 -19.11 -0.48 -14.18
N ASN A 203 -18.86 -1.68 -14.73
CA ASN A 203 -18.50 -1.90 -16.15
C ASN A 203 -17.29 -1.08 -16.61
N PHE A 204 -16.28 -0.92 -15.76
CA PHE A 204 -15.00 -0.33 -16.12
C PHE A 204 -14.13 -1.36 -16.88
N ASP A 205 -12.95 -0.96 -17.34
CA ASP A 205 -11.97 -1.88 -17.95
C ASP A 205 -11.15 -2.66 -16.91
N VAL A 206 -11.56 -2.64 -15.66
CA VAL A 206 -10.90 -3.26 -14.51
C VAL A 206 -11.93 -3.89 -13.58
N GLU A 207 -11.51 -4.76 -12.66
CA GLU A 207 -12.41 -5.40 -11.71
C GLU A 207 -12.98 -4.43 -10.68
N ASP A 208 -14.22 -4.64 -10.31
CA ASP A 208 -14.90 -3.93 -9.24
C ASP A 208 -15.05 -4.75 -7.95
N ASN A 209 -14.85 -6.07 -8.05
CA ASN A 209 -14.86 -7.00 -6.91
C ASN A 209 -13.85 -8.13 -7.11
N ALA A 210 -13.17 -8.50 -6.04
CA ALA A 210 -12.29 -9.66 -5.95
C ALA A 210 -12.57 -10.43 -4.66
N TYR A 211 -12.94 -11.70 -4.80
CA TYR A 211 -13.11 -12.66 -3.70
C TYR A 211 -11.96 -13.65 -3.78
N VAL A 212 -11.20 -13.78 -2.70
CA VAL A 212 -9.96 -14.57 -2.70
C VAL A 212 -9.92 -15.48 -1.48
N LEU A 213 -9.51 -16.73 -1.69
CA LEU A 213 -9.16 -17.69 -0.65
C LEU A 213 -7.71 -18.12 -0.86
N MET A 214 -6.90 -18.06 0.19
CA MET A 214 -5.46 -18.31 0.13
C MET A 214 -5.02 -19.21 1.28
N GLU A 215 -3.91 -19.92 1.09
CA GLU A 215 -3.29 -20.75 2.11
C GLU A 215 -1.76 -20.58 2.08
N THR A 216 -1.14 -20.43 3.25
CA THR A 216 0.33 -20.40 3.39
C THR A 216 0.90 -21.83 3.38
N ALA A 217 2.24 -21.97 3.33
CA ALA A 217 2.90 -23.26 3.47
C ALA A 217 2.61 -23.92 4.84
N ASP A 218 2.44 -23.10 5.89
CA ASP A 218 2.11 -23.54 7.25
C ASP A 218 0.60 -23.76 7.47
N GLN A 219 -0.18 -23.85 6.39
CA GLN A 219 -1.62 -24.14 6.38
C GLN A 219 -2.49 -23.05 7.03
N VAL A 220 -1.99 -21.82 7.18
CA VAL A 220 -2.81 -20.67 7.59
C VAL A 220 -3.69 -20.27 6.41
N VAL A 221 -5.01 -20.26 6.62
CA VAL A 221 -5.99 -19.89 5.59
C VAL A 221 -6.34 -18.40 5.71
N ALA A 222 -6.38 -17.69 4.60
CA ALA A 222 -6.83 -16.30 4.53
C ALA A 222 -7.95 -16.12 3.51
N GLN A 223 -8.95 -15.30 3.87
CA GLN A 223 -10.04 -14.90 3.00
C GLN A 223 -10.01 -13.39 2.80
N LEU A 224 -10.07 -12.93 1.54
CA LEU A 224 -10.17 -11.51 1.21
C LEU A 224 -11.42 -11.22 0.37
N HIS A 225 -12.15 -10.16 0.71
CA HIS A 225 -13.07 -9.49 -0.19
C HIS A 225 -12.61 -8.04 -0.40
N SER A 226 -12.12 -7.74 -1.61
CA SER A 226 -11.82 -6.38 -2.06
C SER A 226 -12.93 -5.88 -2.97
N SER A 227 -13.52 -4.70 -2.69
CA SER A 227 -14.78 -4.30 -3.32
C SER A 227 -14.89 -2.80 -3.58
N ALA A 228 -15.37 -2.44 -4.77
CA ALA A 228 -15.83 -1.09 -5.13
C ALA A 228 -17.38 -0.95 -5.06
N THR A 229 -18.05 -1.90 -4.43
CA THR A 229 -19.53 -1.92 -4.27
C THR A 229 -19.97 -1.96 -2.81
N GLN A 230 -19.12 -1.54 -1.88
CA GLN A 230 -19.46 -1.39 -0.47
C GLN A 230 -20.00 0.02 -0.21
N TRP A 231 -21.34 0.15 -0.11
CA TRP A 231 -22.02 1.45 0.07
C TRP A 231 -21.60 2.18 1.34
N ARG A 232 -21.33 1.46 2.41
CA ARG A 232 -20.55 1.95 3.54
C ARG A 232 -19.12 1.45 3.38
N HIS A 233 -18.16 2.37 3.33
CA HIS A 233 -16.74 2.01 3.29
C HIS A 233 -16.38 1.17 4.51
N VAL A 234 -15.62 0.13 4.29
CA VAL A 234 -15.23 -0.82 5.32
C VAL A 234 -13.74 -1.15 5.19
N PHE A 235 -13.07 -1.19 6.32
CA PHE A 235 -11.82 -1.88 6.51
C PHE A 235 -11.99 -2.76 7.75
N ASN A 236 -11.81 -4.04 7.58
CA ASN A 236 -11.87 -5.01 8.68
C ASN A 236 -10.92 -6.16 8.38
N LEU A 237 -9.98 -6.41 9.29
CA LEU A 237 -9.10 -7.56 9.25
C LEU A 237 -9.19 -8.30 10.59
N GLU A 238 -9.77 -9.46 10.57
CA GLU A 238 -9.86 -10.39 11.70
C GLU A 238 -8.76 -11.45 11.57
N ILE A 239 -7.97 -11.61 12.64
CA ILE A 239 -6.87 -12.57 12.73
C ILE A 239 -7.19 -13.48 13.92
N THR A 240 -7.54 -14.73 13.63
CA THR A 240 -7.79 -15.75 14.65
C THR A 240 -6.47 -16.40 15.04
N LEU A 241 -6.24 -16.48 16.34
CA LEU A 241 -5.08 -17.15 16.96
C LEU A 241 -5.55 -18.31 17.82
N GLN A 242 -4.64 -19.14 18.29
CA GLN A 242 -4.96 -20.34 19.09
C GLN A 242 -5.69 -20.02 20.40
N LYS A 243 -5.47 -18.85 20.98
CA LYS A 243 -6.03 -18.43 22.28
C LYS A 243 -6.77 -17.09 22.20
N GLY A 244 -7.32 -16.75 21.06
CA GLY A 244 -8.07 -15.51 20.91
C GLY A 244 -8.10 -14.99 19.48
N SER A 245 -8.50 -13.73 19.33
CA SER A 245 -8.53 -13.03 18.04
C SER A 245 -8.06 -11.58 18.18
N VAL A 246 -7.49 -11.07 17.11
CA VAL A 246 -7.15 -9.67 16.92
C VAL A 246 -7.97 -9.14 15.75
N ILE A 247 -8.73 -8.06 15.97
CA ILE A 247 -9.56 -7.47 14.94
C ILE A 247 -9.17 -6.01 14.73
N LEU A 248 -8.70 -5.70 13.52
CA LEU A 248 -8.43 -4.35 13.06
C LEU A 248 -9.67 -3.82 12.35
N GLY A 249 -10.35 -2.85 12.95
CA GLY A 249 -11.58 -2.26 12.43
C GLY A 249 -11.41 -0.79 12.09
N GLY A 250 -11.79 -0.41 10.86
CA GLY A 250 -11.57 0.94 10.37
C GLY A 250 -10.09 1.29 10.19
N LEU A 251 -9.83 2.32 9.43
CA LEU A 251 -8.51 2.97 9.36
C LEU A 251 -8.72 4.47 9.19
N LEU A 252 -7.86 5.27 9.82
CA LEU A 252 -7.88 6.72 9.69
C LEU A 252 -7.29 7.14 8.34
N THR A 253 -8.07 6.92 7.28
CA THR A 253 -7.74 7.46 5.96
C THR A 253 -8.16 8.94 5.86
N SER A 254 -7.71 9.64 4.81
CA SER A 254 -8.05 11.06 4.60
C SER A 254 -9.55 11.35 4.62
N SER A 255 -10.39 10.42 4.18
CA SER A 255 -11.86 10.57 4.17
C SER A 255 -12.53 10.19 5.48
N LYS A 256 -11.84 9.48 6.39
CA LYS A 256 -12.38 8.89 7.62
C LYS A 256 -13.66 8.06 7.37
N SER A 257 -13.87 7.60 6.14
CA SER A 257 -15.11 6.97 5.70
C SER A 257 -15.24 5.50 6.12
N SER A 258 -14.12 4.88 6.51
CA SER A 258 -14.10 3.48 6.99
C SER A 258 -14.40 3.34 8.50
N GLY A 259 -14.72 4.45 9.17
CA GLY A 259 -14.99 4.49 10.62
C GLY A 259 -13.75 4.85 11.44
N SER A 260 -13.88 4.78 12.76
CA SER A 260 -12.78 4.97 13.70
C SER A 260 -11.79 3.82 13.59
N GLU A 261 -10.50 4.13 13.73
CA GLU A 261 -9.46 3.10 13.78
C GLU A 261 -9.49 2.42 15.14
N THR A 262 -9.65 1.10 15.13
CA THR A 262 -9.77 0.30 16.35
C THR A 262 -8.93 -0.96 16.27
N LEU A 263 -8.41 -1.37 17.42
CA LEU A 263 -7.84 -2.69 17.66
C LEU A 263 -8.68 -3.36 18.74
N LYS A 264 -9.43 -4.41 18.37
CA LYS A 264 -10.13 -5.27 19.32
C LYS A 264 -9.29 -6.52 19.57
N ILE A 265 -9.06 -6.83 20.82
CA ILE A 265 -8.35 -8.03 21.27
C ILE A 265 -9.35 -8.89 22.03
N ILE A 266 -9.52 -10.13 21.59
CA ILE A 266 -10.33 -11.14 22.23
C ILE A 266 -9.40 -12.19 22.79
N SER A 267 -9.45 -12.43 24.10
CA SER A 267 -8.64 -13.44 24.75
C SER A 267 -9.56 -14.56 25.23
N SER A 268 -9.26 -15.78 24.83
CA SER A 268 -10.05 -16.98 25.15
C SER A 268 -9.15 -18.05 25.72
N ASP A 269 -9.65 -18.70 26.78
CA ASP A 269 -9.10 -19.94 27.30
C ASP A 269 -10.09 -21.07 26.97
N PRO A 270 -9.76 -21.96 26.01
CA PRO A 270 -10.68 -23.00 25.56
C PRO A 270 -11.10 -23.98 26.67
N ASP A 271 -10.34 -24.09 27.76
CA ASP A 271 -10.64 -24.99 28.88
C ASP A 271 -11.62 -24.37 29.89
N THR A 272 -11.65 -23.04 30.00
CA THR A 272 -12.45 -22.34 31.03
C THR A 272 -13.51 -21.40 30.43
N ASP A 273 -13.37 -21.01 29.17
CA ASP A 273 -14.26 -20.09 28.49
C ASP A 273 -15.51 -20.84 27.98
N GLN A 274 -16.68 -20.35 28.36
CA GLN A 274 -17.99 -20.88 27.94
C GLN A 274 -18.63 -20.02 26.84
N GLY A 275 -17.85 -19.41 25.95
CA GLY A 275 -18.30 -18.52 24.88
C GLY A 275 -18.42 -17.06 25.28
N HIS A 276 -17.85 -16.67 26.40
CA HIS A 276 -17.80 -15.29 26.90
C HIS A 276 -16.34 -14.85 27.15
N PRO A 277 -15.51 -14.71 26.08
CA PRO A 277 -14.12 -14.32 26.21
C PRO A 277 -13.99 -12.90 26.73
N GLN A 278 -12.80 -12.57 27.25
CA GLN A 278 -12.46 -11.19 27.59
C GLN A 278 -12.19 -10.39 26.30
N GLU A 279 -12.82 -9.23 26.18
CA GLU A 279 -12.64 -8.33 25.08
C GLU A 279 -12.06 -6.98 25.53
N THR A 280 -11.08 -6.48 24.79
CA THR A 280 -10.51 -5.14 24.95
C THR A 280 -10.57 -4.41 23.62
N ILE A 281 -10.96 -3.14 23.61
CA ILE A 281 -11.00 -2.31 22.41
C ILE A 281 -10.16 -1.06 22.66
N ASN A 282 -9.10 -0.90 21.84
CA ASN A 282 -8.31 0.32 21.76
C ASN A 282 -8.79 1.13 20.56
N THR A 283 -8.99 2.44 20.74
CA THR A 283 -9.39 3.37 19.66
C THR A 283 -8.27 4.39 19.45
N PHE A 284 -7.97 4.67 18.21
CA PHE A 284 -6.93 5.60 17.78
C PHE A 284 -7.55 6.81 17.10
N GLU A 285 -7.11 8.02 17.45
CA GLU A 285 -7.73 9.28 17.00
C GLU A 285 -6.92 9.98 15.90
N GLU A 286 -5.62 9.64 15.77
CA GLU A 286 -4.69 10.28 14.84
C GLU A 286 -4.11 9.31 13.82
N ASP A 287 -4.07 9.72 12.54
CA ASP A 287 -3.39 9.00 11.47
C ASP A 287 -1.89 9.36 11.49
N ILE A 288 -1.12 8.54 12.17
CA ILE A 288 0.34 8.67 12.23
C ILE A 288 1.06 7.94 11.09
N SER A 289 0.33 7.15 10.29
CA SER A 289 0.91 6.21 9.32
C SER A 289 1.83 6.87 8.30
N TRP A 290 1.48 8.06 7.83
CA TRP A 290 2.28 8.81 6.86
C TRP A 290 3.59 9.34 7.44
N TYR A 291 3.56 9.75 8.70
CA TYR A 291 4.73 10.21 9.42
C TYR A 291 5.68 9.05 9.73
N GLU A 292 5.18 7.98 10.32
CA GLU A 292 5.96 6.82 10.72
C GLU A 292 6.61 6.12 9.51
N GLU A 293 5.88 6.04 8.40
CA GLU A 293 6.42 5.51 7.15
C GLU A 293 7.58 6.36 6.62
N MET A 294 7.44 7.69 6.62
CA MET A 294 8.53 8.59 6.23
C MET A 294 9.68 8.60 7.22
N ALA A 295 9.42 8.44 8.52
CA ALA A 295 10.45 8.30 9.54
C ALA A 295 11.28 7.03 9.32
N CYS A 296 10.63 5.90 8.99
CA CYS A 296 11.31 4.66 8.62
C CYS A 296 12.22 4.84 7.39
N PHE A 297 11.72 5.49 6.33
CA PHE A 297 12.51 5.79 5.13
C PHE A 297 13.69 6.73 5.43
N THR A 298 13.46 7.75 6.25
CA THR A 298 14.48 8.71 6.69
C THR A 298 15.61 8.01 7.46
N SER A 299 15.26 7.18 8.43
CA SER A 299 16.24 6.41 9.21
C SER A 299 17.10 5.52 8.30
N ALA A 300 16.49 4.84 7.34
CA ALA A 300 17.22 3.99 6.40
C ALA A 300 18.21 4.77 5.51
N ILE A 301 17.89 6.01 5.13
CA ILE A 301 18.79 6.88 4.38
C ILE A 301 19.96 7.36 5.26
N GLU A 302 19.66 7.85 6.47
CA GLU A 302 20.64 8.45 7.36
C GLU A 302 21.64 7.45 7.92
N ASN A 303 21.16 6.28 8.31
CA ASN A 303 21.96 5.23 8.94
C ASN A 303 22.51 4.21 7.94
N SER A 304 22.15 4.32 6.66
CA SER A 304 22.42 3.31 5.63
C SER A 304 21.83 1.93 5.91
N ASP A 305 20.79 1.86 6.74
CA ASP A 305 20.09 0.63 7.09
C ASP A 305 19.34 0.02 5.91
N ASN A 306 19.01 -1.25 5.99
CA ASN A 306 18.15 -1.90 4.99
C ASN A 306 16.71 -1.39 5.12
N ILE A 307 15.99 -1.34 3.99
CA ILE A 307 14.55 -1.12 3.97
C ILE A 307 13.87 -2.45 4.34
N GLU A 308 13.35 -2.55 5.56
CA GLU A 308 12.65 -3.74 6.05
C GLU A 308 11.17 -3.76 5.63
N ASN A 309 10.53 -2.59 5.60
CA ASN A 309 9.12 -2.43 5.22
C ASN A 309 9.01 -1.76 3.86
N GLY A 310 8.34 -2.41 2.92
CA GLY A 310 8.15 -1.85 1.57
C GLY A 310 9.41 -1.90 0.71
N SER A 311 10.31 -2.86 0.92
CA SER A 311 11.48 -3.10 0.05
C SER A 311 11.07 -3.57 -1.35
N ILE A 312 12.02 -3.59 -2.28
CA ILE A 312 11.75 -4.13 -3.64
C ILE A 312 11.39 -5.61 -3.60
N GLU A 313 11.95 -6.39 -2.67
CA GLU A 313 11.61 -7.80 -2.47
C GLU A 313 10.17 -7.96 -1.99
N GLU A 314 9.73 -7.12 -1.03
CA GLU A 314 8.34 -7.10 -0.58
C GLU A 314 7.39 -6.66 -1.71
N ALA A 315 7.80 -5.67 -2.50
CA ALA A 315 7.05 -5.20 -3.66
C ALA A 315 6.90 -6.29 -4.75
N MET A 316 7.96 -7.05 -5.02
CA MET A 316 7.90 -8.19 -5.94
C MET A 316 6.91 -9.25 -5.45
N LYS A 317 7.03 -9.67 -4.20
CA LYS A 317 6.18 -10.70 -3.60
C LYS A 317 4.70 -10.31 -3.57
N ILE A 318 4.36 -9.06 -3.26
CA ILE A 318 2.96 -8.63 -3.27
C ILE A 318 2.39 -8.57 -4.69
N MET A 319 3.18 -8.14 -5.66
CA MET A 319 2.74 -8.12 -7.06
C MET A 319 2.61 -9.54 -7.63
N GLU A 320 3.50 -10.47 -7.28
CA GLU A 320 3.39 -11.90 -7.62
C GLU A 320 2.11 -12.51 -7.04
N LEU A 321 1.74 -12.16 -5.82
CA LEU A 321 0.49 -12.62 -5.21
C LEU A 321 -0.72 -12.07 -5.97
N ILE A 322 -0.72 -10.80 -6.34
CA ILE A 322 -1.81 -10.19 -7.12
C ILE A 322 -1.94 -10.85 -8.50
N GLU A 323 -0.84 -11.11 -9.19
CA GLU A 323 -0.89 -11.85 -10.47
C GLU A 323 -1.44 -13.26 -10.31
N LYS A 324 -1.00 -14.01 -9.27
CA LYS A 324 -1.56 -15.33 -8.95
C LYS A 324 -3.07 -15.27 -8.69
N ILE A 325 -3.54 -14.22 -8.01
CA ILE A 325 -4.98 -14.01 -7.78
C ILE A 325 -5.72 -13.81 -9.09
N TYR A 326 -5.26 -12.92 -9.97
CA TYR A 326 -5.88 -12.70 -11.27
C TYR A 326 -5.86 -13.96 -12.16
N GLN A 327 -4.76 -14.72 -12.14
CA GLN A 327 -4.59 -15.94 -12.91
C GLN A 327 -5.38 -17.13 -12.36
N SER A 328 -5.76 -17.11 -11.08
CA SER A 328 -6.53 -18.21 -10.47
C SER A 328 -8.03 -18.17 -10.80
N ASP A 329 -8.55 -17.07 -11.34
CA ASP A 329 -9.89 -17.00 -11.92
C ASP A 329 -9.82 -17.33 -13.41
N PRO A 330 -10.39 -18.47 -13.89
CA PRO A 330 -10.27 -18.89 -15.30
C PRO A 330 -10.90 -17.91 -16.29
N GLU A 331 -12.00 -17.25 -15.92
CA GLU A 331 -12.67 -16.28 -16.80
C GLU A 331 -11.82 -15.01 -16.93
N TRP A 332 -11.25 -14.54 -15.84
CA TRP A 332 -10.40 -13.36 -15.83
C TRP A 332 -9.06 -13.63 -16.52
N GLN A 333 -8.47 -14.80 -16.27
CA GLN A 333 -7.26 -15.26 -16.93
C GLN A 333 -7.45 -15.30 -18.47
N ALA A 334 -8.52 -15.93 -18.96
CA ALA A 334 -8.79 -16.04 -20.40
C ALA A 334 -9.02 -14.67 -21.07
N LYS A 335 -9.45 -13.67 -20.32
CA LYS A 335 -9.73 -12.32 -20.85
C LYS A 335 -8.48 -11.43 -20.92
N TYR A 336 -7.54 -11.56 -19.99
CA TYR A 336 -6.48 -10.57 -19.82
C TYR A 336 -5.05 -11.13 -19.80
N TYR A 337 -4.87 -12.45 -19.76
CA TYR A 337 -3.59 -13.16 -19.73
C TYR A 337 -3.54 -14.26 -20.81
#